data_5c0468f06aa7432aa974bab4e8cd99e0
#
_entry.id   5c0468f06aa7432aa974bab4e8cd99e0
#
_cell.length_a   1.000
_cell.length_b   1.000
_cell.length_c   1.000
_cell.angle_alpha   90.00
_cell.angle_beta   90.00
_cell.angle_gamma   90.00
#
_symmetry.space_group_name_H-M   'P 1'
#
loop_
_entity.id
_entity.type
_entity.pdbx_description
1 polymer ?
#
loop_
_entity_poly.entity_id
_entity_poly.type
_entity_poly.pdbx_seq_one_letter_code
_entity_poly.pdbx_strand_id
1 'polypeptide(L)'
;MAGAFGTPLTSSWVGLLAALVIGYVLGSIPFGVVLTRLTGGPDLRSIGSGNIGATNVLRTGKKGLAAATLVGDMLKGTLAVLIGVMLAPAGGLAAAAGAFLGHLFPVWLGFRGGKGVATFLGCLIGVYWPAALAFALIWLAIAYLTRYSSLAALWASVASVVLLVGFGLFEAGLVFALLAVLLWVKHAQNIKRLLSGTEGRIGQTS
;
A
#
# COMPACT_ATOMS: atom_id res chain seq x y z
N MET A 1 8.25 43.03 -3.91
CA MET A 1 8.33 42.17 -5.11
C MET A 1 7.48 40.93 -4.89
N ALA A 2 6.16 41.07 -5.11
CA ALA A 2 5.22 39.95 -5.17
C ALA A 2 5.05 39.65 -6.64
N GLY A 3 5.65 38.61 -7.12
CA GLY A 3 5.57 38.30 -8.53
C GLY A 3 5.93 36.88 -8.83
N ALA A 4 5.07 36.23 -9.55
CA ALA A 4 5.33 35.13 -10.46
C ALA A 4 5.35 33.69 -9.92
N PHE A 5 4.70 33.39 -8.80
CA PHE A 5 4.19 32.04 -8.65
C PHE A 5 2.66 32.13 -8.69
N GLY A 6 2.09 31.57 -9.76
CA GLY A 6 0.68 31.66 -10.06
C GLY A 6 -0.19 31.38 -8.85
N THR A 7 -1.38 31.96 -8.83
CA THR A 7 -2.44 31.75 -7.87
C THR A 7 -2.39 30.30 -7.40
N PRO A 8 -2.34 30.02 -6.05
CA PRO A 8 -2.44 28.66 -5.59
C PRO A 8 -3.67 28.08 -6.28
N LEU A 9 -3.52 26.90 -6.88
CA LEU A 9 -4.63 26.15 -7.43
C LEU A 9 -5.58 25.96 -6.23
N THR A 10 -6.39 26.98 -5.99
CA THR A 10 -7.46 26.94 -5.02
C THR A 10 -8.15 25.62 -5.30
N SER A 11 -8.33 24.80 -4.29
CA SER A 11 -8.89 23.46 -4.29
C SER A 11 -9.85 23.22 -5.46
N SER A 12 -9.29 23.25 -6.66
CA SER A 12 -10.05 22.98 -7.87
C SER A 12 -10.28 21.48 -7.84
N TRP A 13 -11.50 21.07 -7.90
CA TRP A 13 -11.89 19.67 -8.07
C TRP A 13 -11.05 18.98 -9.16
N VAL A 14 -10.58 19.75 -10.13
CA VAL A 14 -9.67 19.31 -11.19
C VAL A 14 -8.32 18.85 -10.63
N GLY A 15 -7.72 19.61 -9.72
CA GLY A 15 -6.43 19.22 -9.10
C GLY A 15 -6.56 17.97 -8.24
N LEU A 16 -7.64 17.85 -7.46
CA LEU A 16 -7.90 16.66 -6.66
C LEU A 16 -8.18 15.43 -7.52
N LEU A 17 -8.98 15.59 -8.58
CA LEU A 17 -9.26 14.52 -9.53
C LEU A 17 -8.00 14.08 -10.27
N ALA A 18 -7.17 15.02 -10.72
CA ALA A 18 -5.90 14.73 -11.35
C ALA A 18 -4.97 13.96 -10.41
N ALA A 19 -4.86 14.37 -9.14
CA ALA A 19 -4.08 13.67 -8.12
C ALA A 19 -4.59 12.24 -7.89
N LEU A 20 -5.90 12.05 -7.78
CA LEU A 20 -6.52 10.73 -7.62
C LEU A 20 -6.21 9.83 -8.83
N VAL A 21 -6.38 10.34 -10.05
CA VAL A 21 -6.16 9.58 -11.29
C VAL A 21 -4.68 9.22 -11.46
N ILE A 22 -3.76 10.18 -11.28
CA ILE A 22 -2.32 9.92 -11.33
C ILE A 22 -1.92 8.91 -10.26
N GLY A 23 -2.44 9.06 -9.04
CA GLY A 23 -2.26 8.09 -7.97
C GLY A 23 -2.72 6.70 -8.40
N TYR A 24 -3.93 6.58 -8.96
CA TYR A 24 -4.46 5.29 -9.44
C TYR A 24 -3.57 4.66 -10.52
N VAL A 25 -3.13 5.42 -11.50
CA VAL A 25 -2.27 4.93 -12.58
C VAL A 25 -0.94 4.40 -12.01
N LEU A 26 -0.26 5.19 -11.16
CA LEU A 26 0.98 4.76 -10.51
C LEU A 26 0.75 3.54 -9.62
N GLY A 27 -0.30 3.56 -8.80
CA GLY A 27 -0.67 2.47 -7.92
C GLY A 27 -0.99 1.17 -8.65
N SER A 28 -1.55 1.27 -9.86
CA SER A 28 -1.94 0.12 -10.67
C SER A 28 -0.77 -0.65 -11.29
N ILE A 29 0.47 -0.13 -11.21
CA ILE A 29 1.66 -0.84 -11.65
C ILE A 29 1.88 -2.07 -10.74
N PRO A 30 1.75 -3.32 -11.26
CA PRO A 30 1.83 -4.52 -10.43
C PRO A 30 3.29 -5.02 -10.37
N PHE A 31 4.14 -4.38 -9.55
CA PHE A 31 5.58 -4.67 -9.50
C PHE A 31 5.89 -6.15 -9.31
N GLY A 32 5.17 -6.85 -8.44
CA GLY A 32 5.38 -8.29 -8.24
C GLY A 32 5.17 -9.10 -9.52
N VAL A 33 4.14 -8.80 -10.30
CA VAL A 33 3.86 -9.50 -11.57
C VAL A 33 4.90 -9.12 -12.62
N VAL A 34 5.19 -7.83 -12.76
CA VAL A 34 6.16 -7.32 -13.76
C VAL A 34 7.55 -7.92 -13.51
N LEU A 35 8.05 -7.79 -12.28
CA LEU A 35 9.39 -8.26 -11.93
C LEU A 35 9.51 -9.80 -12.02
N THR A 36 8.47 -10.53 -11.61
CA THR A 36 8.48 -11.99 -11.70
C THR A 36 8.48 -12.45 -13.15
N ARG A 37 7.70 -11.82 -14.05
CA ARG A 37 7.70 -12.12 -15.48
C ARG A 37 9.06 -11.82 -16.12
N LEU A 38 9.64 -10.66 -15.83
CA LEU A 38 10.95 -10.27 -16.38
C LEU A 38 12.08 -11.22 -15.98
N THR A 39 11.95 -11.92 -14.86
CA THR A 39 12.94 -12.90 -14.36
C THR A 39 12.59 -14.34 -14.70
N GLY A 40 11.64 -14.58 -15.62
CA GLY A 40 11.20 -15.93 -16.03
C GLY A 40 10.55 -16.73 -14.90
N GLY A 41 9.98 -16.08 -13.90
CA GLY A 41 9.31 -16.73 -12.78
C GLY A 41 7.88 -17.15 -13.09
N PRO A 42 7.25 -17.94 -12.19
CA PRO A 42 5.88 -18.42 -12.35
C PRO A 42 4.85 -17.26 -12.22
N ASP A 43 3.64 -17.50 -12.72
CA ASP A 43 2.53 -16.55 -12.45
C ASP A 43 2.20 -16.57 -10.94
N LEU A 44 2.37 -15.43 -10.28
CA LEU A 44 2.11 -15.29 -8.85
C LEU A 44 0.67 -15.62 -8.45
N ARG A 45 -0.27 -15.52 -9.39
CA ARG A 45 -1.69 -15.81 -9.15
C ARG A 45 -1.99 -17.31 -9.10
N SER A 46 -1.07 -18.14 -9.61
CA SER A 46 -1.20 -19.61 -9.61
C SER A 46 -0.44 -20.29 -8.47
N ILE A 47 0.33 -19.52 -7.65
CA ILE A 47 1.15 -20.07 -6.58
C ILE A 47 0.76 -19.53 -5.21
N GLY A 48 1.00 -20.32 -4.17
CA GLY A 48 0.85 -19.93 -2.77
C GLY A 48 -0.52 -19.32 -2.46
N SER A 49 -0.55 -18.05 -2.06
CA SER A 49 -1.80 -17.34 -1.73
C SER A 49 -2.53 -16.73 -2.95
N GLY A 50 -1.99 -16.87 -4.15
CA GLY A 50 -2.50 -16.21 -5.35
C GLY A 50 -2.35 -14.67 -5.35
N ASN A 51 -1.72 -14.09 -4.32
CA ASN A 51 -1.53 -12.66 -4.21
C ASN A 51 -0.30 -12.18 -4.98
N ILE A 52 -0.35 -10.99 -5.57
CA ILE A 52 0.74 -10.41 -6.38
C ILE A 52 1.83 -9.70 -5.55
N GLY A 53 1.68 -9.61 -4.22
CA GLY A 53 2.59 -8.87 -3.33
C GLY A 53 3.85 -9.65 -2.91
N ALA A 54 4.80 -8.93 -2.32
CA ALA A 54 6.13 -9.40 -1.93
C ALA A 54 6.14 -10.69 -1.10
N THR A 55 5.21 -10.88 -0.17
CA THR A 55 5.12 -12.10 0.66
C THR A 55 4.84 -13.35 -0.19
N ASN A 56 4.08 -13.23 -1.28
CA ASN A 56 3.86 -14.36 -2.18
C ASN A 56 5.07 -14.56 -3.11
N VAL A 57 5.71 -13.48 -3.55
CA VAL A 57 7.00 -13.56 -4.30
C VAL A 57 8.07 -14.28 -3.47
N LEU A 58 8.12 -14.03 -2.16
CA LEU A 58 9.09 -14.69 -1.26
C LEU A 58 8.94 -16.22 -1.27
N ARG A 59 7.75 -16.77 -1.50
CA ARG A 59 7.49 -18.21 -1.62
C ARG A 59 8.14 -18.86 -2.84
N THR A 60 8.53 -18.06 -3.85
CA THR A 60 9.35 -18.56 -4.97
C THR A 60 10.81 -18.83 -4.60
N GLY A 61 11.22 -18.51 -3.36
CA GLY A 61 12.62 -18.59 -2.91
C GLY A 61 13.48 -17.40 -3.33
N LYS A 62 13.00 -16.53 -4.22
CA LYS A 62 13.75 -15.38 -4.77
C LYS A 62 13.64 -14.16 -3.83
N LYS A 63 14.44 -14.12 -2.75
CA LYS A 63 14.41 -13.07 -1.72
C LYS A 63 14.64 -11.66 -2.29
N GLY A 64 15.60 -11.48 -3.21
CA GLY A 64 15.87 -10.20 -3.87
C GLY A 64 14.67 -9.69 -4.69
N LEU A 65 13.97 -10.60 -5.36
CA LEU A 65 12.77 -10.26 -6.12
C LEU A 65 11.62 -9.85 -5.22
N ALA A 66 11.45 -10.51 -4.07
CA ALA A 66 10.47 -10.13 -3.05
C ALA A 66 10.77 -8.74 -2.47
N ALA A 67 12.05 -8.45 -2.18
CA ALA A 67 12.48 -7.13 -1.71
C ALA A 67 12.23 -6.04 -2.77
N ALA A 68 12.59 -6.29 -4.04
CA ALA A 68 12.33 -5.36 -5.14
C ALA A 68 10.83 -5.11 -5.33
N THR A 69 9.99 -6.14 -5.19
CA THR A 69 8.53 -6.01 -5.23
C THR A 69 8.01 -5.13 -4.08
N LEU A 70 8.51 -5.36 -2.86
CA LEU A 70 8.15 -4.55 -1.69
C LEU A 70 8.49 -3.08 -1.91
N VAL A 71 9.73 -2.82 -2.33
CA VAL A 71 10.23 -1.45 -2.57
C VAL A 71 9.45 -0.78 -3.70
N GLY A 72 9.22 -1.46 -4.83
CA GLY A 72 8.45 -0.91 -5.94
C GLY A 72 7.01 -0.57 -5.55
N ASP A 73 6.32 -1.48 -4.84
CA ASP A 73 4.95 -1.25 -4.38
C ASP A 73 4.86 -0.16 -3.29
N MET A 74 5.91 0.04 -2.51
CA MET A 74 6.02 1.14 -1.54
C MET A 74 6.30 2.47 -2.26
N LEU A 75 7.31 2.51 -3.12
CA LEU A 75 7.71 3.73 -3.82
C LEU A 75 6.61 4.30 -4.71
N LYS A 76 5.81 3.47 -5.39
CA LYS A 76 4.68 3.98 -6.19
C LYS A 76 3.66 4.75 -5.35
N GLY A 77 3.42 4.32 -4.08
CA GLY A 77 2.56 5.04 -3.14
C GLY A 77 3.17 6.36 -2.68
N THR A 78 4.45 6.35 -2.31
CA THR A 78 5.18 7.56 -1.90
C THR A 78 5.23 8.59 -3.04
N LEU A 79 5.60 8.16 -4.24
CA LEU A 79 5.68 9.05 -5.41
C LEU A 79 4.30 9.63 -5.78
N ALA A 80 3.24 8.83 -5.70
CA ALA A 80 1.88 9.32 -5.93
C ALA A 80 1.53 10.46 -4.97
N VAL A 81 1.79 10.30 -3.68
CA VAL A 81 1.53 11.34 -2.67
C VAL A 81 2.35 12.61 -2.96
N LEU A 82 3.65 12.47 -3.22
CA LEU A 82 4.51 13.62 -3.51
C LEU A 82 4.06 14.40 -4.75
N ILE A 83 3.64 13.71 -5.81
CA ILE A 83 3.07 14.36 -7.00
C ILE A 83 1.72 15.00 -6.65
N GLY A 84 0.87 14.32 -5.88
CA GLY A 84 -0.44 14.83 -5.49
C GLY A 84 -0.37 16.13 -4.71
N VAL A 85 0.58 16.27 -3.78
CA VAL A 85 0.82 17.51 -3.03
C VAL A 85 1.14 18.70 -3.94
N MET A 86 1.78 18.46 -5.09
CA MET A 86 2.11 19.51 -6.06
C MET A 86 0.90 19.97 -6.89
N LEU A 87 -0.19 19.17 -6.93
CA LEU A 87 -1.37 19.42 -7.76
C LEU A 87 -2.49 20.17 -7.02
N ALA A 88 -2.64 19.92 -5.71
CA ALA A 88 -3.64 20.58 -4.90
C ALA A 88 -3.31 20.47 -3.40
N PRO A 89 -3.79 21.36 -2.51
CA PRO A 89 -3.54 21.29 -1.06
C PRO A 89 -3.86 19.93 -0.43
N ALA A 90 -5.00 19.31 -0.76
CA ALA A 90 -5.37 17.96 -0.33
C ALA A 90 -4.99 16.87 -1.35
N GLY A 91 -4.24 17.22 -2.38
CA GLY A 91 -3.90 16.32 -3.49
C GLY A 91 -3.08 15.11 -3.07
N GLY A 92 -2.25 15.25 -2.04
CA GLY A 92 -1.49 14.13 -1.49
C GLY A 92 -2.39 13.02 -0.94
N LEU A 93 -3.47 13.36 -0.23
CA LEU A 93 -4.43 12.38 0.28
C LEU A 93 -5.27 11.76 -0.84
N ALA A 94 -5.69 12.56 -1.83
CA ALA A 94 -6.38 12.06 -3.01
C ALA A 94 -5.51 11.08 -3.80
N ALA A 95 -4.22 11.41 -4.00
CA ALA A 95 -3.27 10.53 -4.67
C ALA A 95 -2.98 9.25 -3.88
N ALA A 96 -2.91 9.33 -2.54
CA ALA A 96 -2.78 8.16 -1.67
C ALA A 96 -3.96 7.20 -1.85
N ALA A 97 -5.19 7.73 -1.86
CA ALA A 97 -6.39 6.95 -2.13
C ALA A 97 -6.34 6.32 -3.53
N GLY A 98 -6.00 7.10 -4.54
CA GLY A 98 -5.81 6.62 -5.91
C GLY A 98 -4.79 5.50 -5.99
N ALA A 99 -3.59 5.69 -5.42
CA ALA A 99 -2.52 4.70 -5.47
C ALA A 99 -2.88 3.39 -4.78
N PHE A 100 -3.55 3.48 -3.64
CA PHE A 100 -4.03 2.32 -2.92
C PHE A 100 -5.10 1.56 -3.73
N LEU A 101 -6.11 2.27 -4.24
CA LEU A 101 -7.15 1.68 -5.10
C LEU A 101 -6.57 1.06 -6.37
N GLY A 102 -5.59 1.72 -7.00
CA GLY A 102 -4.88 1.20 -8.17
C GLY A 102 -4.16 -0.12 -7.87
N HIS A 103 -3.53 -0.24 -6.69
CA HIS A 103 -2.90 -1.49 -6.28
C HIS A 103 -3.93 -2.61 -5.99
N LEU A 104 -5.08 -2.28 -5.38
CA LEU A 104 -6.13 -3.26 -5.07
C LEU A 104 -6.90 -3.73 -6.32
N PHE A 105 -7.07 -2.81 -7.27
CA PHE A 105 -7.93 -2.99 -8.44
C PHE A 105 -7.23 -2.51 -9.74
N PRO A 106 -6.05 -3.05 -10.09
CA PRO A 106 -5.32 -2.60 -11.27
C PRO A 106 -6.06 -3.01 -12.55
N VAL A 107 -6.30 -2.03 -13.43
CA VAL A 107 -6.99 -2.26 -14.70
C VAL A 107 -6.31 -3.31 -15.57
N TRP A 108 -4.96 -3.34 -15.57
CA TRP A 108 -4.13 -4.28 -16.35
C TRP A 108 -4.31 -5.74 -15.93
N LEU A 109 -4.82 -5.99 -14.73
CA LEU A 109 -5.05 -7.33 -14.19
C LEU A 109 -6.54 -7.66 -14.04
N GLY A 110 -7.41 -6.98 -14.79
CA GLY A 110 -8.87 -7.16 -14.69
C GLY A 110 -9.38 -6.88 -13.29
N PHE A 111 -8.85 -5.83 -12.63
CA PHE A 111 -9.20 -5.39 -11.28
C PHE A 111 -8.91 -6.41 -10.16
N ARG A 112 -8.03 -7.38 -10.42
CA ARG A 112 -7.62 -8.42 -9.46
C ARG A 112 -6.19 -8.16 -8.98
N GLY A 113 -6.02 -7.19 -8.09
CA GLY A 113 -4.74 -6.76 -7.55
C GLY A 113 -4.35 -7.40 -6.23
N GLY A 114 -3.42 -6.73 -5.55
CA GLY A 114 -2.89 -7.13 -4.24
C GLY A 114 -3.75 -6.72 -3.06
N LYS A 115 -3.16 -6.75 -1.87
CA LYS A 115 -3.80 -6.36 -0.60
C LYS A 115 -3.43 -4.97 -0.12
N GLY A 116 -2.46 -4.33 -0.76
CA GLY A 116 -2.12 -2.93 -0.55
C GLY A 116 -1.15 -2.61 0.59
N VAL A 117 -0.62 -3.58 1.33
CA VAL A 117 0.19 -3.34 2.54
C VAL A 117 1.42 -2.45 2.26
N ALA A 118 2.21 -2.79 1.24
CA ALA A 118 3.40 -2.01 0.86
C ALA A 118 3.03 -0.62 0.32
N THR A 119 1.96 -0.54 -0.48
CA THR A 119 1.47 0.73 -1.01
C THR A 119 0.88 1.61 0.09
N PHE A 120 0.17 1.04 1.07
CA PHE A 120 -0.31 1.75 2.26
C PHE A 120 0.86 2.35 3.05
N LEU A 121 1.92 1.56 3.30
CA LEU A 121 3.14 2.05 3.93
C LEU A 121 3.79 3.17 3.10
N GLY A 122 3.87 3.01 1.79
CA GLY A 122 4.41 4.04 0.89
C GLY A 122 3.60 5.34 0.92
N CYS A 123 2.27 5.26 0.96
CA CYS A 123 1.41 6.42 1.12
C CYS A 123 1.64 7.10 2.48
N LEU A 124 1.80 6.34 3.57
CA LEU A 124 2.15 6.88 4.88
C LEU A 124 3.50 7.61 4.87
N ILE A 125 4.52 7.08 4.18
CA ILE A 125 5.82 7.75 4.04
C ILE A 125 5.65 9.13 3.41
N GLY A 126 4.83 9.23 2.36
CA GLY A 126 4.59 10.50 1.68
C GLY A 126 3.74 11.49 2.48
N VAL A 127 2.78 11.02 3.27
CA VAL A 127 1.86 11.86 4.05
C VAL A 127 2.45 12.23 5.41
N TYR A 128 2.94 11.25 6.17
CA TYR A 128 3.49 11.46 7.51
C TYR A 128 4.43 10.32 7.90
N TRP A 129 5.73 10.50 7.65
CA TRP A 129 6.75 9.48 7.87
C TRP A 129 6.82 8.89 9.29
N PRO A 130 6.47 9.62 10.40
CA PRO A 130 6.47 9.01 11.72
C PRO A 130 5.42 7.91 11.87
N ALA A 131 4.24 8.07 11.25
CA ALA A 131 3.24 7.01 11.21
C ALA A 131 3.68 5.82 10.34
N ALA A 132 4.43 6.08 9.26
CA ALA A 132 5.04 5.03 8.45
C ALA A 132 6.08 4.24 9.23
N LEU A 133 6.93 4.91 10.01
CA LEU A 133 7.92 4.26 10.88
C LEU A 133 7.23 3.38 11.92
N ALA A 134 6.20 3.89 12.58
CA ALA A 134 5.43 3.12 13.55
C ALA A 134 4.74 1.91 12.89
N PHE A 135 4.14 2.09 11.71
CA PHE A 135 3.59 0.97 10.92
C PHE A 135 4.66 -0.11 10.68
N ALA A 136 5.85 0.29 10.21
CA ALA A 136 6.93 -0.64 9.92
C ALA A 136 7.41 -1.37 11.17
N LEU A 137 7.61 -0.67 12.28
CA LEU A 137 8.05 -1.25 13.56
C LEU A 137 7.02 -2.23 14.12
N ILE A 138 5.74 -1.86 14.13
CA ILE A 138 4.65 -2.74 14.59
C ILE A 138 4.52 -3.96 13.68
N TRP A 139 4.60 -3.75 12.36
CA TRP A 139 4.57 -4.86 11.41
C TRP A 139 5.72 -5.83 11.65
N LEU A 140 6.95 -5.33 11.80
CA LEU A 140 8.14 -6.15 12.06
C LEU A 140 8.03 -6.89 13.40
N ALA A 141 7.60 -6.22 14.46
CA ALA A 141 7.44 -6.83 15.77
C ALA A 141 6.44 -7.99 15.74
N ILE A 142 5.24 -7.76 15.19
CA ILE A 142 4.21 -8.80 15.11
C ILE A 142 4.63 -9.92 14.17
N ALA A 143 5.24 -9.59 13.01
CA ALA A 143 5.73 -10.58 12.07
C ALA A 143 6.86 -11.44 12.67
N TYR A 144 7.75 -10.85 13.45
CA TYR A 144 8.81 -11.57 14.16
C TYR A 144 8.25 -12.51 15.23
N LEU A 145 7.34 -12.02 16.07
CA LEU A 145 6.77 -12.79 17.19
C LEU A 145 5.83 -13.90 16.73
N THR A 146 5.00 -13.64 15.71
CA THR A 146 3.92 -14.55 15.31
C THR A 146 4.20 -15.32 14.02
N ARG A 147 5.08 -14.78 13.20
CA ARG A 147 5.37 -15.22 11.82
C ARG A 147 4.18 -15.09 10.86
N TYR A 148 3.14 -14.34 11.22
CA TYR A 148 1.98 -14.06 10.36
C TYR A 148 2.06 -12.65 9.76
N SER A 149 2.44 -12.55 8.49
CA SER A 149 2.48 -11.27 7.73
C SER A 149 1.11 -10.59 7.67
N SER A 150 0.03 -11.35 7.56
CA SER A 150 -1.33 -10.84 7.52
C SER A 150 -1.76 -10.21 8.86
N LEU A 151 -1.49 -10.88 9.98
CA LEU A 151 -1.78 -10.34 11.31
C LEU A 151 -1.00 -9.04 11.56
N ALA A 152 0.28 -9.03 11.18
CA ALA A 152 1.13 -7.85 11.30
C ALA A 152 0.56 -6.65 10.51
N ALA A 153 0.09 -6.88 9.27
CA ALA A 153 -0.48 -5.83 8.43
C ALA A 153 -1.79 -5.27 9.00
N LEU A 154 -2.65 -6.12 9.54
CA LEU A 154 -3.92 -5.70 10.16
C LEU A 154 -3.66 -4.77 11.36
N TRP A 155 -2.82 -5.17 12.30
CA TRP A 155 -2.51 -4.35 13.47
C TRP A 155 -1.75 -3.07 13.13
N ALA A 156 -0.76 -3.14 12.23
CA ALA A 156 -0.02 -1.96 11.80
C ALA A 156 -0.92 -0.92 11.11
N SER A 157 -1.91 -1.35 10.32
CA SER A 157 -2.86 -0.43 9.67
C SER A 157 -3.73 0.32 10.68
N VAL A 158 -4.24 -0.35 11.72
CA VAL A 158 -5.02 0.29 12.79
C VAL A 158 -4.15 1.26 13.60
N ALA A 159 -2.96 0.81 14.02
CA ALA A 159 -2.07 1.63 14.82
C ALA A 159 -1.66 2.93 14.10
N SER A 160 -1.42 2.88 12.78
CA SER A 160 -1.09 4.07 12.01
C SER A 160 -2.24 5.08 11.95
N VAL A 161 -3.49 4.62 11.86
CA VAL A 161 -4.68 5.50 11.91
C VAL A 161 -4.80 6.16 13.28
N VAL A 162 -4.65 5.38 14.36
CA VAL A 162 -4.68 5.92 15.74
C VAL A 162 -3.61 7.00 15.93
N LEU A 163 -2.40 6.76 15.41
CA LEU A 163 -1.31 7.73 15.48
C LEU A 163 -1.61 9.00 14.68
N LEU A 164 -2.11 8.89 13.45
CA LEU A 164 -2.47 10.07 12.65
C LEU A 164 -3.50 10.94 13.38
N VAL A 165 -4.53 10.34 13.96
CA VAL A 165 -5.55 11.05 14.74
C VAL A 165 -4.94 11.64 16.02
N GLY A 166 -4.10 10.88 16.72
CA GLY A 166 -3.43 11.32 17.94
C GLY A 166 -2.49 12.51 17.73
N PHE A 167 -1.91 12.65 16.55
CA PHE A 167 -1.11 13.82 16.16
C PHE A 167 -1.95 14.97 15.56
N GLY A 168 -3.29 14.90 15.61
CA GLY A 168 -4.19 15.93 15.11
C GLY A 168 -4.33 15.97 13.59
N LEU A 169 -3.82 14.96 12.86
CA LEU A 169 -3.92 14.84 11.40
C LEU A 169 -5.25 14.17 11.02
N PHE A 170 -6.37 14.79 11.38
CA PHE A 170 -7.70 14.17 11.29
C PHE A 170 -8.11 13.81 9.86
N GLU A 171 -7.83 14.67 8.87
CA GLU A 171 -8.13 14.36 7.46
C GLU A 171 -7.34 13.15 6.95
N ALA A 172 -6.05 13.11 7.24
CA ALA A 172 -5.21 11.94 6.93
C ALA A 172 -5.71 10.70 7.69
N GLY A 173 -6.03 10.85 8.98
CA GLY A 173 -6.61 9.78 9.79
C GLY A 173 -7.87 9.19 9.18
N LEU A 174 -8.80 10.03 8.70
CA LEU A 174 -10.03 9.58 8.04
C LEU A 174 -9.75 8.84 6.74
N VAL A 175 -8.90 9.41 5.87
CA VAL A 175 -8.54 8.74 4.60
C VAL A 175 -7.88 7.40 4.88
N PHE A 176 -6.86 7.34 5.76
CA PHE A 176 -6.18 6.10 6.09
C PHE A 176 -7.07 5.09 6.84
N ALA A 177 -8.08 5.53 7.59
CA ALA A 177 -9.10 4.64 8.16
C ALA A 177 -9.90 3.94 7.06
N LEU A 178 -10.35 4.68 6.04
CA LEU A 178 -11.04 4.10 4.88
C LEU A 178 -10.15 3.12 4.12
N LEU A 179 -8.87 3.48 3.91
CA LEU A 179 -7.90 2.56 3.29
C LEU A 179 -7.64 1.32 4.15
N ALA A 180 -7.58 1.47 5.47
CA ALA A 180 -7.44 0.34 6.40
C ALA A 180 -8.65 -0.59 6.34
N VAL A 181 -9.88 -0.07 6.28
CA VAL A 181 -11.09 -0.89 6.08
C VAL A 181 -10.98 -1.71 4.79
N LEU A 182 -10.59 -1.09 3.68
CA LEU A 182 -10.38 -1.81 2.41
C LEU A 182 -9.26 -2.86 2.51
N LEU A 183 -8.17 -2.54 3.23
CA LEU A 183 -7.10 -3.49 3.51
C LEU A 183 -7.63 -4.71 4.29
N TRP A 184 -8.46 -4.48 5.31
CA TRP A 184 -9.08 -5.55 6.08
C TRP A 184 -10.01 -6.40 5.22
N VAL A 185 -10.85 -5.79 4.37
CA VAL A 185 -11.70 -6.51 3.41
C VAL A 185 -10.85 -7.39 2.49
N LYS A 186 -9.73 -6.87 1.97
CA LYS A 186 -8.80 -7.67 1.14
C LYS A 186 -8.07 -8.78 1.93
N HIS A 187 -8.05 -8.70 3.25
CA HIS A 187 -7.52 -9.74 4.13
C HIS A 187 -8.59 -10.71 4.68
N ALA A 188 -9.85 -10.64 4.23
CA ALA A 188 -10.93 -11.47 4.76
C ALA A 188 -10.60 -12.96 4.80
N GLN A 189 -10.00 -13.50 3.73
CA GLN A 189 -9.56 -14.90 3.70
C GLN A 189 -8.42 -15.19 4.67
N ASN A 190 -7.49 -14.24 4.89
CA ASN A 190 -6.42 -14.39 5.88
C ASN A 190 -6.99 -14.37 7.29
N ILE A 191 -7.94 -13.47 7.57
CA ILE A 191 -8.63 -13.41 8.86
C ILE A 191 -9.32 -14.75 9.15
N LYS A 192 -10.05 -15.30 8.17
CA LYS A 192 -10.67 -16.61 8.30
C LYS A 192 -9.63 -17.70 8.64
N ARG A 193 -8.48 -17.73 7.94
CA ARG A 193 -7.42 -18.70 8.22
C ARG A 193 -6.70 -18.45 9.56
N LEU A 194 -6.53 -17.19 9.97
CA LEU A 194 -5.99 -16.86 11.30
C LEU A 194 -6.89 -17.39 12.42
N LEU A 195 -8.20 -17.20 12.29
CA LEU A 195 -9.18 -17.67 13.28
C LEU A 195 -9.27 -19.21 13.32
N SER A 196 -9.08 -19.89 12.19
CA SER A 196 -9.07 -21.36 12.11
C SER A 196 -7.69 -21.99 12.37
N GLY A 197 -6.65 -21.20 12.64
CA GLY A 197 -5.28 -21.71 12.87
C GLY A 197 -4.58 -22.24 11.60
N THR A 198 -5.10 -21.96 10.40
CA THR A 198 -4.59 -22.48 9.11
C THR A 198 -3.84 -21.44 8.29
N GLU A 199 -3.58 -20.26 8.83
CA GLU A 199 -2.81 -19.23 8.12
C GLU A 199 -1.35 -19.63 7.96
N GLY A 200 -0.81 -19.44 6.74
CA GLY A 200 0.58 -19.76 6.42
C GLY A 200 1.56 -18.82 7.11
N ARG A 201 2.59 -19.38 7.74
CA ARG A 201 3.66 -18.61 8.41
C ARG A 201 4.71 -18.13 7.41
N ILE A 202 5.37 -17.01 7.71
CA ILE A 202 6.53 -16.53 6.95
C ILE A 202 7.64 -17.59 7.00
N GLY A 203 8.19 -17.93 5.82
CA GLY A 203 9.26 -18.92 5.69
C GLY A 203 8.81 -20.39 5.70
N GLN A 204 7.51 -20.69 5.73
CA GLN A 204 7.03 -22.02 5.39
C GLN A 204 6.94 -22.18 3.87
N THR A 205 7.61 -23.20 3.35
CA THR A 205 7.37 -23.72 2.00
C THR A 205 6.07 -24.51 2.03
N SER A 206 5.14 -24.15 1.17
CA SER A 206 3.89 -24.91 0.92
C SER A 206 4.19 -26.05 -0.01
#